data_b1576e05d42954fd9a08aede371ad3bf
#
_entry.id   b1576e05d42954fd9a08aede371ad3bf
#
_cell.length_a   1.000
_cell.length_b   1.000
_cell.length_c   1.000
_cell.angle_alpha   90.00
_cell.angle_beta   90.00
_cell.angle_gamma   90.00
#
_symmetry.space_group_name_H-M   'P 1'
#
loop_
_entity.id
_entity.type
_entity.pdbx_description
1 polymer ?
#
loop_
_entity_poly.entity_id
_entity_poly.type
_entity_poly.pdbx_seq_one_letter_code
_entity_poly.pdbx_strand_id
1 'polypeptide(L)'
;MTQYTFGFLGLGLIGGSIARALKAHDESNRIIAFDTDRKSLTKAYEDGVVDVLVSDIDSRFSECDFIFLCAPVKHNAANAEKVKPFLKDSAILTDVGSVKNGIHTAIHDLGLDANFIGGHPMAGSERVGYANSKAKLLENAYYILTRTEKSTDAQLESLCAVVKSMGAIPLVMTPDQHDYITAAVSHVPHVISASLVNLVHDSDSPDERMKMIAAGGFKDITRISSSSPVMWQQICLTNRDNISKLLKDYIDSLEKMKGVIDRGDSEALMEFFGSARSYRDSFIDASSGPIKSANSLHVEIPDEPGALAIVMTVLASRSINVKNVGIIHNREFETGSLRIDLHSERDVQAAKEALEAHGYEVTVG
;
A
#
# COMPACT_ATOMS: atom_id res chain seq x y z
N MET A 1 14.73 4.89 24.33
CA MET A 1 13.47 4.91 23.54
C MET A 1 12.35 4.48 24.47
N THR A 2 11.15 4.98 24.29
CA THR A 2 10.00 4.57 25.13
C THR A 2 9.57 3.20 24.66
N GLN A 3 9.60 2.21 25.55
CA GLN A 3 9.11 0.86 25.29
C GLN A 3 7.58 0.89 25.28
N TYR A 4 6.97 0.36 24.20
CA TYR A 4 5.52 0.24 24.06
C TYR A 4 5.06 -1.22 24.12
N THR A 5 3.83 -1.41 24.59
CA THR A 5 3.11 -2.68 24.50
C THR A 5 2.04 -2.56 23.42
N PHE A 6 2.10 -3.43 22.42
CA PHE A 6 1.19 -3.46 21.29
C PHE A 6 0.25 -4.66 21.37
N GLY A 7 -1.04 -4.41 21.19
CA GLY A 7 -2.07 -5.44 21.08
C GLY A 7 -2.48 -5.67 19.63
N PHE A 8 -2.68 -6.92 19.24
CA PHE A 8 -3.15 -7.26 17.90
C PHE A 8 -4.41 -8.14 17.99
N LEU A 9 -5.49 -7.70 17.35
CA LEU A 9 -6.71 -8.47 17.18
C LEU A 9 -6.83 -8.87 15.71
N GLY A 10 -6.25 -10.01 15.40
CA GLY A 10 -5.99 -10.52 14.04
C GLY A 10 -4.52 -10.44 13.65
N LEU A 11 -3.97 -11.56 13.17
CA LEU A 11 -2.55 -11.69 12.80
C LEU A 11 -2.40 -12.26 11.38
N GLY A 12 -3.11 -11.64 10.44
CA GLY A 12 -3.02 -11.97 9.01
C GLY A 12 -1.78 -11.35 8.34
N LEU A 13 -1.86 -11.12 7.03
CA LEU A 13 -0.80 -10.47 6.27
C LEU A 13 -0.41 -9.10 6.85
N ILE A 14 -1.40 -8.22 7.04
CA ILE A 14 -1.15 -6.84 7.49
C ILE A 14 -0.77 -6.80 8.97
N GLY A 15 -1.57 -7.40 9.86
CA GLY A 15 -1.27 -7.43 11.30
C GLY A 15 0.08 -8.07 11.60
N GLY A 16 0.40 -9.18 10.94
CA GLY A 16 1.70 -9.83 11.04
C GLY A 16 2.85 -8.96 10.52
N SER A 17 2.64 -8.20 9.43
CA SER A 17 3.68 -7.31 8.89
C SER A 17 3.93 -6.12 9.81
N ILE A 18 2.88 -5.54 10.40
CA ILE A 18 2.99 -4.48 11.41
C ILE A 18 3.77 -5.00 12.62
N ALA A 19 3.37 -6.17 13.16
CA ALA A 19 4.03 -6.77 14.32
C ALA A 19 5.53 -7.04 14.06
N ARG A 20 5.87 -7.60 12.89
CA ARG A 20 7.26 -7.82 12.46
C ARG A 20 8.05 -6.52 12.31
N ALA A 21 7.44 -5.47 11.74
CA ALA A 21 8.10 -4.19 11.57
C ALA A 21 8.39 -3.51 12.92
N LEU A 22 7.46 -3.56 13.85
CA LEU A 22 7.63 -3.03 15.20
C LEU A 22 8.72 -3.77 16.00
N LYS A 23 8.80 -5.10 15.89
CA LYS A 23 9.88 -5.91 16.49
C LYS A 23 11.22 -5.64 15.84
N ALA A 24 11.26 -5.50 14.52
CA ALA A 24 12.50 -5.19 13.79
C ALA A 24 13.03 -3.79 14.10
N HIS A 25 12.14 -2.83 14.41
CA HIS A 25 12.53 -1.48 14.81
C HIS A 25 13.11 -1.43 16.23
N ASP A 26 12.47 -2.13 17.17
CA ASP A 26 12.90 -2.23 18.56
C ASP A 26 12.46 -3.58 19.15
N GLU A 27 13.41 -4.47 19.42
CA GLU A 27 13.16 -5.79 19.99
C GLU A 27 12.54 -5.74 21.40
N SER A 28 12.71 -4.62 22.11
CA SER A 28 12.11 -4.43 23.44
C SER A 28 10.60 -4.18 23.41
N ASN A 29 10.02 -3.85 22.25
CA ASN A 29 8.58 -3.74 22.10
C ASN A 29 7.89 -5.05 22.46
N ARG A 30 6.88 -4.96 23.33
CA ARG A 30 6.11 -6.13 23.74
C ARG A 30 4.85 -6.27 22.89
N ILE A 31 4.59 -7.48 22.36
CA ILE A 31 3.46 -7.77 21.49
C ILE A 31 2.56 -8.84 22.09
N ILE A 32 1.29 -8.48 22.32
CA ILE A 32 0.20 -9.35 22.77
C ILE A 32 -0.74 -9.56 21.58
N ALA A 33 -1.04 -10.80 21.22
CA ALA A 33 -1.87 -11.07 20.06
C ALA A 33 -2.98 -12.11 20.32
N PHE A 34 -4.12 -11.84 19.70
CA PHE A 34 -5.24 -12.74 19.53
C PHE A 34 -5.51 -12.98 18.06
N ASP A 35 -5.71 -14.24 17.69
CA ASP A 35 -6.21 -14.63 16.38
C ASP A 35 -7.07 -15.90 16.52
N THR A 36 -8.08 -16.03 15.67
CA THR A 36 -8.88 -17.25 15.55
C THR A 36 -8.12 -18.38 14.87
N ASP A 37 -7.15 -18.05 14.01
CA ASP A 37 -6.21 -19.02 13.43
C ASP A 37 -5.06 -19.30 14.40
N ARG A 38 -5.22 -20.34 15.18
CA ARG A 38 -4.23 -20.80 16.18
C ARG A 38 -2.87 -21.14 15.55
N LYS A 39 -2.84 -21.59 14.30
CA LYS A 39 -1.57 -21.94 13.63
C LYS A 39 -0.76 -20.66 13.34
N SER A 40 -1.41 -19.63 12.81
CA SER A 40 -0.79 -18.32 12.60
C SER A 40 -0.27 -17.73 13.90
N LEU A 41 -1.08 -17.80 14.97
CA LEU A 41 -0.71 -17.26 16.28
C LEU A 41 0.51 -18.00 16.88
N THR A 42 0.49 -19.34 16.87
CA THR A 42 1.62 -20.18 17.37
C THR A 42 2.87 -19.89 16.57
N LYS A 43 2.76 -19.80 15.22
CA LYS A 43 3.90 -19.50 14.36
C LYS A 43 4.51 -18.13 14.65
N ALA A 44 3.68 -17.12 14.92
CA ALA A 44 4.16 -15.79 15.28
C ALA A 44 4.90 -15.75 16.62
N TYR A 45 4.50 -16.58 17.57
CA TYR A 45 5.19 -16.77 18.84
C TYR A 45 6.54 -17.49 18.66
N GLU A 46 6.57 -18.57 17.88
CA GLU A 46 7.79 -19.30 17.56
C GLU A 46 8.81 -18.44 16.79
N ASP A 47 8.32 -17.55 15.93
CA ASP A 47 9.15 -16.57 15.20
C ASP A 47 9.70 -15.45 16.10
N GLY A 48 9.34 -15.39 17.39
CA GLY A 48 9.73 -14.32 18.32
C GLY A 48 9.08 -12.96 18.02
N VAL A 49 8.03 -12.93 17.21
CA VAL A 49 7.30 -11.70 16.86
C VAL A 49 6.23 -11.36 17.91
N VAL A 50 5.55 -12.36 18.45
CA VAL A 50 4.56 -12.23 19.51
C VAL A 50 5.15 -12.71 20.83
N ASP A 51 5.07 -11.91 21.88
CA ASP A 51 5.56 -12.27 23.21
C ASP A 51 4.51 -12.99 24.05
N VAL A 52 3.23 -12.62 23.84
CA VAL A 52 2.10 -13.20 24.56
C VAL A 52 0.98 -13.55 23.60
N LEU A 53 0.74 -14.84 23.42
CA LEU A 53 -0.42 -15.32 22.68
C LEU A 53 -1.60 -15.51 23.63
N VAL A 54 -2.77 -15.02 23.24
CA VAL A 54 -3.98 -15.15 24.05
C VAL A 54 -5.05 -15.99 23.35
N SER A 55 -5.81 -16.73 24.14
CA SER A 55 -6.86 -17.59 23.60
C SER A 55 -8.19 -16.88 23.40
N ASP A 56 -8.36 -15.74 24.06
CA ASP A 56 -9.52 -14.86 23.94
C ASP A 56 -9.07 -13.41 24.21
N ILE A 57 -9.92 -12.44 23.89
CA ILE A 57 -9.70 -11.02 24.22
C ILE A 57 -10.01 -10.85 25.71
N ASP A 58 -8.99 -10.60 26.53
CA ASP A 58 -9.09 -10.55 27.98
C ASP A 58 -8.27 -9.40 28.61
N SER A 59 -8.17 -9.40 29.94
CA SER A 59 -7.51 -8.34 30.72
C SER A 59 -6.04 -8.09 30.37
N ARG A 60 -5.36 -8.98 29.65
CA ARG A 60 -3.97 -8.76 29.19
C ARG A 60 -3.86 -7.58 28.22
N PHE A 61 -4.93 -7.26 27.50
CA PHE A 61 -4.97 -6.08 26.65
C PHE A 61 -4.96 -4.76 27.44
N SER A 62 -5.19 -4.77 28.75
CA SER A 62 -5.04 -3.57 29.60
C SER A 62 -3.58 -3.10 29.74
N GLU A 63 -2.62 -3.92 29.34
CA GLU A 63 -1.21 -3.55 29.31
C GLU A 63 -0.84 -2.78 28.03
N CYS A 64 -1.67 -2.84 26.99
CA CYS A 64 -1.36 -2.27 25.68
C CYS A 64 -1.46 -0.73 25.65
N ASP A 65 -0.51 -0.11 24.98
CA ASP A 65 -0.51 1.32 24.66
C ASP A 65 -1.19 1.57 23.32
N PHE A 66 -1.02 0.63 22.39
CA PHE A 66 -1.65 0.62 21.06
C PHE A 66 -2.31 -0.72 20.82
N ILE A 67 -3.53 -0.71 20.27
CA ILE A 67 -4.25 -1.93 19.88
C ILE A 67 -4.67 -1.83 18.41
N PHE A 68 -4.23 -2.80 17.61
CA PHE A 68 -4.50 -2.90 16.18
C PHE A 68 -5.64 -3.88 15.90
N LEU A 69 -6.73 -3.40 15.30
CA LEU A 69 -7.83 -4.20 14.79
C LEU A 69 -7.50 -4.67 13.38
N CYS A 70 -6.92 -5.86 13.25
CA CYS A 70 -6.40 -6.41 12.00
C CYS A 70 -7.23 -7.59 11.46
N ALA A 71 -8.41 -7.84 12.02
CA ALA A 71 -9.35 -8.84 11.51
C ALA A 71 -10.05 -8.33 10.23
N PRO A 72 -10.73 -9.19 9.46
CA PRO A 72 -11.59 -8.75 8.37
C PRO A 72 -12.59 -7.69 8.85
N VAL A 73 -12.87 -6.68 8.01
CA VAL A 73 -13.62 -5.44 8.37
C VAL A 73 -14.88 -5.72 9.19
N LYS A 74 -15.67 -6.74 8.80
CA LYS A 74 -16.92 -7.11 9.49
C LYS A 74 -16.74 -7.57 10.95
N HIS A 75 -15.52 -7.92 11.36
CA HIS A 75 -15.23 -8.41 12.71
C HIS A 75 -14.60 -7.33 13.61
N ASN A 76 -14.09 -6.23 13.03
CA ASN A 76 -13.38 -5.22 13.79
C ASN A 76 -14.27 -4.49 14.80
N ALA A 77 -15.53 -4.21 14.45
CA ALA A 77 -16.50 -3.62 15.39
C ALA A 77 -16.73 -4.52 16.62
N ALA A 78 -16.97 -5.83 16.41
CA ALA A 78 -17.15 -6.80 17.49
C ALA A 78 -15.86 -6.98 18.32
N ASN A 79 -14.71 -6.92 17.70
CA ASN A 79 -13.42 -6.96 18.41
C ASN A 79 -13.19 -5.70 19.25
N ALA A 80 -13.57 -4.51 18.73
CA ALA A 80 -13.53 -3.26 19.48
C ALA A 80 -14.45 -3.32 20.71
N GLU A 81 -15.66 -3.84 20.55
CA GLU A 81 -16.61 -4.05 21.67
C GLU A 81 -16.02 -4.99 22.75
N LYS A 82 -15.43 -6.11 22.34
CA LYS A 82 -14.83 -7.07 23.27
C LYS A 82 -13.62 -6.53 24.02
N VAL A 83 -12.78 -5.72 23.38
CA VAL A 83 -11.58 -5.17 24.01
C VAL A 83 -11.86 -3.93 24.85
N LYS A 84 -12.99 -3.24 24.61
CA LYS A 84 -13.39 -2.02 25.32
C LYS A 84 -13.25 -2.09 26.84
N PRO A 85 -13.69 -3.17 27.55
CA PRO A 85 -13.56 -3.25 29.02
C PRO A 85 -12.12 -3.26 29.53
N PHE A 86 -11.16 -3.51 28.66
CA PHE A 86 -9.74 -3.65 28.98
C PHE A 86 -8.88 -2.49 28.49
N LEU A 87 -9.47 -1.48 27.82
CA LEU A 87 -8.71 -0.34 27.31
C LEU A 87 -8.26 0.58 28.45
N LYS A 88 -6.99 0.97 28.46
CA LYS A 88 -6.52 2.11 29.25
C LYS A 88 -7.12 3.41 28.69
N ASP A 89 -7.34 4.41 29.53
CA ASP A 89 -7.77 5.74 29.09
C ASP A 89 -6.79 6.35 28.04
N SER A 90 -5.49 6.05 28.20
CA SER A 90 -4.43 6.53 27.31
C SER A 90 -4.19 5.65 26.10
N ALA A 91 -4.81 4.46 26.01
CA ALA A 91 -4.57 3.54 24.91
C ALA A 91 -5.14 4.07 23.59
N ILE A 92 -4.40 3.86 22.51
CA ILE A 92 -4.84 4.18 21.16
C ILE A 92 -5.29 2.88 20.46
N LEU A 93 -6.58 2.84 20.14
CA LEU A 93 -7.17 1.81 19.28
C LEU A 93 -7.09 2.27 17.83
N THR A 94 -6.62 1.41 16.94
CA THR A 94 -6.53 1.69 15.50
C THR A 94 -6.91 0.47 14.69
N ASP A 95 -7.37 0.64 13.46
CA ASP A 95 -7.64 -0.45 12.53
C ASP A 95 -6.70 -0.42 11.33
N VAL A 96 -6.85 -1.38 10.42
CA VAL A 96 -6.09 -1.46 9.17
C VAL A 96 -7.00 -1.65 7.95
N GLY A 97 -8.27 -1.39 8.10
CA GLY A 97 -9.28 -1.63 7.07
C GLY A 97 -9.17 -0.69 5.88
N SER A 98 -9.64 -1.13 4.72
CA SER A 98 -9.62 -0.37 3.46
C SER A 98 -10.80 0.60 3.31
N VAL A 99 -11.74 0.65 4.27
CA VAL A 99 -12.86 1.59 4.32
C VAL A 99 -12.96 2.13 5.74
N LYS A 100 -13.20 3.43 5.90
CA LYS A 100 -13.15 4.11 7.20
C LYS A 100 -14.51 4.49 7.78
N ASN A 101 -15.48 4.91 6.97
CA ASN A 101 -16.76 5.40 7.51
C ASN A 101 -17.48 4.36 8.36
N GLY A 102 -17.52 3.11 7.94
CA GLY A 102 -18.20 2.05 8.69
C GLY A 102 -17.58 1.77 10.06
N ILE A 103 -16.25 1.75 10.15
CA ILE A 103 -15.57 1.53 11.44
C ILE A 103 -15.70 2.75 12.35
N HIS A 104 -15.63 3.98 11.81
CA HIS A 104 -15.84 5.21 12.60
C HIS A 104 -17.24 5.24 13.21
N THR A 105 -18.28 4.88 12.43
CA THR A 105 -19.65 4.76 12.95
C THR A 105 -19.74 3.76 14.09
N ALA A 106 -19.17 2.56 13.90
CA ALA A 106 -19.19 1.53 14.94
C ALA A 106 -18.43 1.95 16.22
N ILE A 107 -17.31 2.63 16.08
CA ILE A 107 -16.52 3.18 17.20
C ILE A 107 -17.29 4.26 17.95
N HIS A 108 -18.01 5.14 17.22
CA HIS A 108 -18.88 6.14 17.81
C HIS A 108 -20.00 5.51 18.63
N ASP A 109 -20.69 4.52 18.07
CA ASP A 109 -21.78 3.80 18.73
C ASP A 109 -21.30 3.08 20.00
N LEU A 110 -20.05 2.62 20.01
CA LEU A 110 -19.40 2.03 21.18
C LEU A 110 -18.90 3.06 22.20
N GLY A 111 -18.91 4.37 21.86
CA GLY A 111 -18.39 5.42 22.74
C GLY A 111 -16.86 5.39 22.88
N LEU A 112 -16.14 4.93 21.87
CA LEU A 112 -14.69 4.79 21.85
C LEU A 112 -13.96 5.91 21.07
N ASP A 113 -14.67 6.99 20.71
CA ASP A 113 -14.11 8.11 19.93
C ASP A 113 -12.82 8.70 20.51
N ALA A 114 -12.73 8.76 21.86
CA ALA A 114 -11.57 9.33 22.54
C ALA A 114 -10.30 8.45 22.45
N ASN A 115 -10.48 7.16 22.14
CA ASN A 115 -9.38 6.21 22.07
C ASN A 115 -9.03 5.81 20.63
N PHE A 116 -9.80 6.23 19.62
CA PHE A 116 -9.68 5.69 18.27
C PHE A 116 -9.10 6.68 17.26
N ILE A 117 -8.14 6.17 16.49
CA ILE A 117 -7.67 6.79 15.24
C ILE A 117 -7.67 5.68 14.19
N GLY A 118 -8.49 5.83 13.16
CA GLY A 118 -8.54 4.85 12.07
C GLY A 118 -7.23 4.81 11.29
N GLY A 119 -6.87 3.64 10.82
CA GLY A 119 -5.66 3.40 10.04
C GLY A 119 -5.95 2.63 8.77
N HIS A 120 -5.15 2.87 7.73
CA HIS A 120 -5.15 2.10 6.49
C HIS A 120 -3.77 2.12 5.84
N PRO A 121 -2.95 1.08 5.98
CA PRO A 121 -1.72 0.95 5.21
C PRO A 121 -2.06 0.72 3.73
N MET A 122 -1.62 1.62 2.85
CA MET A 122 -1.76 1.49 1.39
C MET A 122 -0.76 0.46 0.85
N ALA A 123 -0.76 -0.71 1.47
CA ALA A 123 0.13 -1.82 1.16
C ALA A 123 -0.63 -3.14 1.29
N GLY A 124 -0.30 -4.10 0.46
CA GLY A 124 -0.95 -5.40 0.46
C GLY A 124 -0.43 -6.29 -0.65
N SER A 125 -0.91 -7.49 -0.69
CA SER A 125 -0.73 -8.41 -1.80
C SER A 125 -1.95 -9.33 -1.90
N GLU A 126 -2.05 -10.08 -2.98
CA GLU A 126 -3.04 -11.14 -3.18
C GLU A 126 -2.84 -12.34 -2.25
N ARG A 127 -1.69 -12.41 -1.55
CA ARG A 127 -1.40 -13.45 -0.56
C ARG A 127 -2.07 -13.14 0.77
N VAL A 128 -2.48 -14.18 1.49
CA VAL A 128 -3.19 -14.07 2.76
C VAL A 128 -2.43 -14.80 3.89
N GLY A 129 -2.74 -14.44 5.13
CA GLY A 129 -2.25 -15.11 6.33
C GLY A 129 -0.87 -14.64 6.81
N TYR A 130 -0.59 -14.96 8.06
CA TYR A 130 0.65 -14.57 8.76
C TYR A 130 1.93 -15.07 8.05
N ALA A 131 1.91 -16.27 7.50
CA ALA A 131 3.07 -16.86 6.82
C ALA A 131 3.60 -16.01 5.64
N ASN A 132 2.76 -15.16 5.07
CA ASN A 132 3.13 -14.24 3.99
C ASN A 132 3.50 -12.84 4.48
N SER A 133 3.41 -12.57 5.79
CA SER A 133 3.75 -11.28 6.38
C SER A 133 5.26 -11.00 6.33
N LYS A 134 5.62 -9.73 6.12
CA LYS A 134 7.01 -9.27 6.04
C LYS A 134 7.13 -7.90 6.69
N ALA A 135 8.19 -7.66 7.48
CA ALA A 135 8.47 -6.35 8.08
C ALA A 135 8.52 -5.22 7.03
N LYS A 136 9.11 -5.51 5.87
CA LYS A 136 9.28 -4.54 4.77
C LYS A 136 8.02 -4.29 3.95
N LEU A 137 6.87 -4.95 4.23
CA LEU A 137 5.64 -4.76 3.46
C LEU A 137 5.13 -3.32 3.50
N LEU A 138 5.40 -2.62 4.60
CA LEU A 138 4.93 -1.25 4.86
C LEU A 138 5.97 -0.19 4.49
N GLU A 139 7.20 -0.59 4.18
CA GLU A 139 8.31 0.32 3.91
C GLU A 139 8.00 1.20 2.68
N ASN A 140 8.09 2.52 2.86
CA ASN A 140 7.75 3.55 1.87
C ASN A 140 6.27 3.55 1.42
N ALA A 141 5.38 2.81 2.07
CA ALA A 141 3.95 2.87 1.78
C ALA A 141 3.30 4.04 2.54
N TYR A 142 2.33 4.69 1.92
CA TYR A 142 1.45 5.58 2.68
C TYR A 142 0.66 4.79 3.71
N TYR A 143 0.55 5.34 4.90
CA TYR A 143 -0.31 4.85 5.96
C TYR A 143 -1.30 5.94 6.32
N ILE A 144 -2.54 5.79 5.87
CA ILE A 144 -3.58 6.79 6.07
C ILE A 144 -4.08 6.71 7.51
N LEU A 145 -4.20 7.87 8.16
CA LEU A 145 -4.75 8.02 9.50
C LEU A 145 -5.99 8.92 9.46
N THR A 146 -7.05 8.48 10.11
CA THR A 146 -8.31 9.21 10.15
C THR A 146 -8.73 9.44 11.60
N ARG A 147 -8.87 10.72 11.99
CA ARG A 147 -9.25 11.11 13.35
C ARG A 147 -10.74 10.99 13.58
N THR A 148 -11.13 10.76 14.82
CA THR A 148 -12.46 11.09 15.33
C THR A 148 -12.49 12.55 15.81
N GLU A 149 -13.66 13.06 16.14
CA GLU A 149 -13.80 14.41 16.73
C GLU A 149 -13.15 14.54 18.12
N LYS A 150 -12.98 13.41 18.84
CA LYS A 150 -12.41 13.37 20.19
C LYS A 150 -10.94 12.95 20.24
N SER A 151 -10.34 12.55 19.13
CA SER A 151 -8.91 12.24 19.08
C SER A 151 -8.07 13.49 19.32
N THR A 152 -7.09 13.39 20.18
CA THR A 152 -6.17 14.50 20.51
C THR A 152 -4.98 14.57 19.53
N ASP A 153 -4.34 15.73 19.43
CA ASP A 153 -3.12 15.88 18.64
C ASP A 153 -1.98 15.02 19.17
N ALA A 154 -1.85 14.87 20.49
CA ALA A 154 -0.84 14.02 21.10
C ALA A 154 -1.01 12.54 20.74
N GLN A 155 -2.24 12.05 20.66
CA GLN A 155 -2.51 10.68 20.21
C GLN A 155 -2.14 10.51 18.74
N LEU A 156 -2.51 11.47 17.89
CA LEU A 156 -2.15 11.44 16.47
C LEU A 156 -0.64 11.47 16.27
N GLU A 157 0.09 12.35 16.96
CA GLU A 157 1.54 12.43 16.91
C GLU A 157 2.19 11.11 17.35
N SER A 158 1.69 10.49 18.42
CA SER A 158 2.17 9.20 18.91
C SER A 158 1.96 8.09 17.88
N LEU A 159 0.77 8.01 17.26
CA LEU A 159 0.51 7.01 16.23
C LEU A 159 1.31 7.29 14.95
N CYS A 160 1.49 8.56 14.57
CA CYS A 160 2.38 8.94 13.47
C CYS A 160 3.84 8.48 13.72
N ALA A 161 4.34 8.60 14.96
CA ALA A 161 5.66 8.11 15.31
C ALA A 161 5.76 6.58 15.17
N VAL A 162 4.75 5.85 15.63
CA VAL A 162 4.65 4.38 15.45
C VAL A 162 4.61 4.02 13.97
N VAL A 163 3.82 4.72 13.14
CA VAL A 163 3.76 4.48 11.70
C VAL A 163 5.13 4.72 11.03
N LYS A 164 5.81 5.80 11.39
CA LYS A 164 7.16 6.10 10.87
C LYS A 164 8.20 5.06 11.30
N SER A 165 8.09 4.51 12.52
CA SER A 165 9.01 3.48 13.00
C SER A 165 8.92 2.17 12.20
N MET A 166 7.79 1.92 11.55
CA MET A 166 7.59 0.81 10.61
C MET A 166 8.10 1.09 9.19
N GLY A 167 8.71 2.26 8.94
CA GLY A 167 9.16 2.70 7.62
C GLY A 167 8.03 3.20 6.71
N ALA A 168 6.81 3.34 7.23
CA ALA A 168 5.66 3.84 6.49
C ALA A 168 5.53 5.38 6.61
N ILE A 169 4.75 5.97 5.73
CA ILE A 169 4.57 7.42 5.60
C ILE A 169 3.17 7.79 6.04
N PRO A 170 2.99 8.41 7.23
CA PRO A 170 1.68 8.79 7.71
C PRO A 170 1.09 9.92 6.85
N LEU A 171 -0.19 9.75 6.47
CA LEU A 171 -0.98 10.75 5.75
C LEU A 171 -2.32 10.90 6.46
N VAL A 172 -2.62 12.10 6.94
CA VAL A 172 -3.85 12.37 7.71
C VAL A 172 -4.93 12.94 6.80
N MET A 173 -6.14 12.38 6.89
CA MET A 173 -7.33 12.89 6.19
C MET A 173 -8.60 12.53 6.94
N THR A 174 -9.75 13.06 6.50
CA THR A 174 -11.04 12.67 7.08
C THR A 174 -11.48 11.29 6.57
N PRO A 175 -12.37 10.56 7.30
CA PRO A 175 -12.93 9.29 6.83
C PRO A 175 -13.61 9.41 5.45
N ASP A 176 -14.35 10.49 5.21
CA ASP A 176 -15.02 10.73 3.92
C ASP A 176 -14.02 10.93 2.77
N GLN A 177 -12.97 11.74 3.00
CA GLN A 177 -11.91 11.93 2.02
C GLN A 177 -11.22 10.60 1.71
N HIS A 178 -10.90 9.80 2.75
CA HIS A 178 -10.31 8.48 2.58
C HIS A 178 -11.16 7.58 1.70
N ASP A 179 -12.44 7.41 2.04
CA ASP A 179 -13.33 6.47 1.37
C ASP A 179 -13.62 6.90 -0.09
N TYR A 180 -13.71 8.21 -0.35
CA TYR A 180 -13.83 8.73 -1.71
C TYR A 180 -12.55 8.51 -2.54
N ILE A 181 -11.38 8.84 -1.98
CA ILE A 181 -10.09 8.68 -2.66
C ILE A 181 -9.82 7.20 -2.94
N THR A 182 -10.00 6.32 -1.95
CA THR A 182 -9.79 4.89 -2.14
C THR A 182 -10.78 4.26 -3.12
N ALA A 183 -12.02 4.77 -3.16
CA ALA A 183 -12.97 4.38 -4.19
C ALA A 183 -12.44 4.72 -5.59
N ALA A 184 -11.89 5.93 -5.78
CA ALA A 184 -11.40 6.38 -7.08
C ALA A 184 -10.13 5.65 -7.54
N VAL A 185 -9.15 5.46 -6.64
CA VAL A 185 -7.81 4.95 -7.03
C VAL A 185 -7.63 3.45 -6.84
N SER A 186 -8.57 2.78 -6.16
CA SER A 186 -8.47 1.35 -5.86
C SER A 186 -9.76 0.59 -6.18
N HIS A 187 -10.90 0.99 -5.59
CA HIS A 187 -12.10 0.14 -5.64
C HIS A 187 -12.73 0.12 -7.04
N VAL A 188 -12.94 1.26 -7.66
CA VAL A 188 -13.45 1.36 -9.04
C VAL A 188 -12.50 0.70 -10.05
N PRO A 189 -11.19 0.90 -10.01
CA PRO A 189 -10.25 0.16 -10.85
C PRO A 189 -10.39 -1.36 -10.77
N HIS A 190 -10.64 -1.93 -9.57
CA HIS A 190 -10.85 -3.37 -9.44
C HIS A 190 -12.18 -3.83 -10.06
N VAL A 191 -13.26 -3.05 -9.91
CA VAL A 191 -14.55 -3.34 -10.56
C VAL A 191 -14.40 -3.30 -12.08
N ILE A 192 -13.73 -2.28 -12.61
CA ILE A 192 -13.47 -2.13 -14.06
C ILE A 192 -12.62 -3.30 -14.57
N SER A 193 -11.56 -3.63 -13.87
CA SER A 193 -10.67 -4.75 -14.20
C SER A 193 -11.43 -6.08 -14.27
N ALA A 194 -12.25 -6.39 -13.25
CA ALA A 194 -13.07 -7.58 -13.23
C ALA A 194 -14.12 -7.59 -14.35
N SER A 195 -14.76 -6.45 -14.61
CA SER A 195 -15.74 -6.30 -15.69
C SER A 195 -15.11 -6.52 -17.07
N LEU A 196 -13.87 -6.03 -17.26
CA LEU A 196 -13.13 -6.22 -18.52
C LEU A 196 -12.76 -7.70 -18.74
N VAL A 197 -12.36 -8.42 -17.69
CA VAL A 197 -12.10 -9.86 -17.76
C VAL A 197 -13.37 -10.62 -18.13
N ASN A 198 -14.49 -10.33 -17.46
CA ASN A 198 -15.77 -10.98 -17.74
C ASN A 198 -16.26 -10.68 -19.16
N LEU A 199 -16.13 -9.43 -19.63
CA LEU A 199 -16.48 -9.06 -21.00
C LEU A 199 -15.71 -9.92 -22.03
N VAL A 200 -14.40 -10.09 -21.85
CA VAL A 200 -13.59 -10.92 -22.75
C VAL A 200 -13.98 -12.39 -22.64
N HIS A 201 -14.18 -12.92 -21.44
CA HIS A 201 -14.63 -14.29 -21.19
C HIS A 201 -15.96 -14.59 -21.88
N ASP A 202 -16.96 -13.70 -21.73
CA ASP A 202 -18.31 -13.91 -22.25
C ASP A 202 -18.40 -13.71 -23.78
N SER A 203 -17.43 -12.99 -24.36
CA SER A 203 -17.35 -12.70 -25.80
C SER A 203 -16.41 -13.66 -26.55
N ASP A 204 -15.67 -14.51 -25.85
CA ASP A 204 -14.68 -15.38 -26.48
C ASP A 204 -15.36 -16.55 -27.20
N SER A 205 -14.70 -17.01 -28.26
CA SER A 205 -15.15 -18.16 -29.03
C SER A 205 -14.83 -19.49 -28.30
N PRO A 206 -15.49 -20.61 -28.65
CA PRO A 206 -15.21 -21.90 -28.03
C PRO A 206 -13.76 -22.39 -28.16
N ASP A 207 -13.02 -21.89 -29.12
CA ASP A 207 -11.59 -22.14 -29.31
C ASP A 207 -10.67 -21.12 -28.57
N GLU A 208 -11.24 -20.33 -27.66
CA GLU A 208 -10.54 -19.42 -26.72
C GLU A 208 -9.54 -18.46 -27.40
N ARG A 209 -9.87 -17.92 -28.56
CA ARG A 209 -8.95 -17.06 -29.33
C ARG A 209 -8.61 -15.75 -28.64
N MET A 210 -9.57 -15.12 -27.98
CA MET A 210 -9.29 -13.89 -27.21
C MET A 210 -8.33 -14.16 -26.06
N LYS A 211 -8.52 -15.25 -25.34
CA LYS A 211 -7.63 -15.70 -24.28
C LYS A 211 -6.22 -16.02 -24.80
N MET A 212 -6.11 -16.67 -25.98
CA MET A 212 -4.82 -16.99 -26.60
C MET A 212 -4.01 -15.75 -26.97
N ILE A 213 -4.65 -14.70 -27.49
CA ILE A 213 -3.96 -13.46 -27.92
C ILE A 213 -3.89 -12.40 -26.83
N ALA A 214 -4.44 -12.65 -25.63
CA ALA A 214 -4.35 -11.75 -24.50
C ALA A 214 -2.88 -11.52 -24.11
N ALA A 215 -2.33 -10.38 -24.52
CA ALA A 215 -0.93 -10.00 -24.35
C ALA A 215 -0.70 -9.13 -23.11
N GLY A 216 0.51 -8.60 -22.95
CA GLY A 216 0.96 -7.86 -21.77
C GLY A 216 0.01 -6.78 -21.30
N GLY A 217 -0.45 -5.87 -22.19
CA GLY A 217 -1.34 -4.78 -21.82
C GLY A 217 -2.65 -5.26 -21.17
N PHE A 218 -3.30 -6.32 -21.70
CA PHE A 218 -4.49 -6.88 -21.08
C PHE A 218 -4.18 -7.52 -19.72
N LYS A 219 -3.08 -8.28 -19.62
CA LYS A 219 -2.66 -8.93 -18.38
C LYS A 219 -2.31 -7.92 -17.30
N ASP A 220 -1.66 -6.81 -17.67
CA ASP A 220 -1.27 -5.77 -16.74
C ASP A 220 -2.49 -5.05 -16.15
N ILE A 221 -3.43 -4.62 -16.98
CA ILE A 221 -4.65 -3.91 -16.52
C ILE A 221 -5.60 -4.83 -15.74
N THR A 222 -5.57 -6.14 -16.03
CA THR A 222 -6.45 -7.12 -15.38
C THR A 222 -5.79 -7.90 -14.25
N ARG A 223 -4.53 -7.68 -13.94
CA ARG A 223 -3.79 -8.39 -12.88
C ARG A 223 -4.50 -8.36 -11.54
N ILE A 224 -5.11 -7.22 -11.20
CA ILE A 224 -5.80 -7.02 -9.93
C ILE A 224 -7.11 -7.80 -9.80
N SER A 225 -7.68 -8.32 -10.90
CA SER A 225 -8.89 -9.14 -10.89
C SER A 225 -8.70 -10.50 -10.21
N SER A 226 -7.46 -10.95 -9.98
CA SER A 226 -7.15 -12.21 -9.27
C SER A 226 -7.27 -12.10 -7.75
N SER A 227 -7.76 -10.99 -7.24
CA SER A 227 -7.93 -10.76 -5.80
C SER A 227 -9.12 -11.54 -5.21
N SER A 228 -9.16 -11.64 -3.86
CA SER A 228 -10.20 -12.39 -3.13
C SER A 228 -11.63 -11.87 -3.38
N PRO A 229 -12.56 -12.67 -3.92
CA PRO A 229 -13.95 -12.25 -4.12
C PRO A 229 -14.66 -11.83 -2.82
N VAL A 230 -14.37 -12.52 -1.71
CA VAL A 230 -14.98 -12.23 -0.39
C VAL A 230 -14.55 -10.86 0.11
N MET A 231 -13.27 -10.53 -0.04
CA MET A 231 -12.75 -9.21 0.34
C MET A 231 -13.40 -8.10 -0.49
N TRP A 232 -13.49 -8.28 -1.81
CA TRP A 232 -14.08 -7.29 -2.71
C TRP A 232 -15.57 -7.12 -2.53
N GLN A 233 -16.30 -8.21 -2.23
CA GLN A 233 -17.70 -8.13 -1.83
C GLN A 233 -17.86 -7.19 -0.61
N GLN A 234 -17.03 -7.35 0.43
CA GLN A 234 -17.10 -6.51 1.62
C GLN A 234 -16.78 -5.05 1.31
N ILE A 235 -15.72 -4.79 0.54
CA ILE A 235 -15.32 -3.44 0.14
C ILE A 235 -16.45 -2.75 -0.65
N CYS A 236 -17.02 -3.43 -1.65
CA CYS A 236 -18.10 -2.87 -2.46
C CYS A 236 -19.36 -2.57 -1.65
N LEU A 237 -19.66 -3.39 -0.65
CA LEU A 237 -20.82 -3.15 0.22
C LEU A 237 -20.59 -2.03 1.23
N THR A 238 -19.36 -1.89 1.76
CA THR A 238 -19.06 -0.91 2.81
C THR A 238 -18.73 0.48 2.25
N ASN A 239 -18.26 0.59 0.99
CA ASN A 239 -18.01 1.87 0.31
C ASN A 239 -18.94 2.07 -0.91
N ARG A 240 -20.15 1.51 -0.82
CA ARG A 240 -21.11 1.41 -1.94
C ARG A 240 -21.39 2.73 -2.62
N ASP A 241 -21.67 3.78 -1.85
CA ASP A 241 -22.17 5.04 -2.38
C ASP A 241 -21.08 5.79 -3.18
N ASN A 242 -19.84 5.82 -2.68
CA ASN A 242 -18.70 6.38 -3.41
C ASN A 242 -18.38 5.57 -4.68
N ILE A 243 -18.37 4.24 -4.57
CA ILE A 243 -18.12 3.37 -5.72
C ILE A 243 -19.20 3.55 -6.79
N SER A 244 -20.49 3.55 -6.39
CA SER A 244 -21.61 3.73 -7.32
C SER A 244 -21.56 5.08 -8.05
N LYS A 245 -21.27 6.16 -7.32
CA LYS A 245 -21.09 7.49 -7.89
C LYS A 245 -19.97 7.52 -8.92
N LEU A 246 -18.78 7.06 -8.55
CA LEU A 246 -17.62 7.09 -9.43
C LEU A 246 -17.75 6.16 -10.64
N LEU A 247 -18.44 5.01 -10.47
CA LEU A 247 -18.79 4.14 -11.61
C LEU A 247 -19.75 4.84 -12.58
N LYS A 248 -20.72 5.61 -12.07
CA LYS A 248 -21.60 6.39 -12.94
C LYS A 248 -20.81 7.41 -13.75
N ASP A 249 -19.91 8.16 -13.10
CA ASP A 249 -19.06 9.15 -13.77
C ASP A 249 -18.17 8.47 -14.84
N TYR A 250 -17.67 7.27 -14.55
CA TYR A 250 -16.87 6.49 -15.49
C TYR A 250 -17.70 5.98 -16.70
N ILE A 251 -18.91 5.49 -16.45
CA ILE A 251 -19.85 5.07 -17.52
C ILE A 251 -20.15 6.24 -18.43
N ASP A 252 -20.46 7.42 -17.88
CA ASP A 252 -20.74 8.63 -18.66
C ASP A 252 -19.53 9.02 -19.53
N SER A 253 -18.31 8.89 -19.01
CA SER A 253 -17.08 9.11 -19.76
C SER A 253 -16.94 8.12 -20.92
N LEU A 254 -17.24 6.84 -20.70
CA LEU A 254 -17.20 5.82 -21.76
C LEU A 254 -18.25 6.05 -22.83
N GLU A 255 -19.49 6.43 -22.46
CA GLU A 255 -20.56 6.75 -23.40
C GLU A 255 -20.17 7.96 -24.29
N LYS A 256 -19.59 9.02 -23.68
CA LYS A 256 -19.05 10.16 -24.43
C LYS A 256 -17.98 9.70 -25.41
N MET A 257 -17.04 8.87 -24.97
CA MET A 257 -15.95 8.38 -25.82
C MET A 257 -16.45 7.49 -26.95
N LYS A 258 -17.43 6.61 -26.66
CA LYS A 258 -18.10 5.82 -27.70
C LYS A 258 -18.68 6.73 -28.78
N GLY A 259 -19.37 7.81 -28.42
CA GLY A 259 -19.90 8.78 -29.38
C GLY A 259 -18.81 9.48 -30.22
N VAL A 260 -17.64 9.75 -29.64
CA VAL A 260 -16.46 10.30 -30.35
C VAL A 260 -15.95 9.29 -31.38
N ILE A 261 -15.82 8.02 -31.00
CA ILE A 261 -15.38 6.93 -31.89
C ILE A 261 -16.38 6.73 -33.04
N ASP A 262 -17.69 6.67 -32.73
CA ASP A 262 -18.75 6.47 -33.73
C ASP A 262 -18.75 7.56 -34.82
N ARG A 263 -18.36 8.80 -34.48
CA ARG A 263 -18.25 9.93 -35.43
C ARG A 263 -16.91 10.02 -36.12
N GLY A 264 -15.91 9.22 -35.73
CA GLY A 264 -14.56 9.29 -36.26
C GLY A 264 -13.84 10.61 -35.94
N ASP A 265 -14.14 11.25 -34.79
CA ASP A 265 -13.60 12.55 -34.39
C ASP A 265 -12.15 12.41 -33.93
N SER A 266 -11.24 12.58 -34.88
CA SER A 266 -9.79 12.38 -34.68
C SER A 266 -9.20 13.36 -33.67
N GLU A 267 -9.67 14.61 -33.65
CA GLU A 267 -9.15 15.64 -32.75
C GLU A 267 -9.54 15.36 -31.31
N ALA A 268 -10.80 15.03 -31.05
CA ALA A 268 -11.28 14.64 -29.73
C ALA A 268 -10.63 13.36 -29.19
N LEU A 269 -10.29 12.40 -30.09
CA LEU A 269 -9.53 11.21 -29.73
C LEU A 269 -8.11 11.55 -29.29
N MET A 270 -7.41 12.39 -30.04
CA MET A 270 -6.06 12.83 -29.69
C MET A 270 -6.03 13.56 -28.35
N GLU A 271 -7.00 14.43 -28.09
CA GLU A 271 -7.11 15.16 -26.82
C GLU A 271 -7.35 14.20 -25.65
N PHE A 272 -8.26 13.25 -25.79
CA PHE A 272 -8.59 12.28 -24.74
C PHE A 272 -7.38 11.45 -24.32
N PHE A 273 -6.68 10.83 -25.28
CA PHE A 273 -5.50 10.02 -24.96
C PHE A 273 -4.30 10.89 -24.52
N GLY A 274 -4.15 12.09 -25.09
CA GLY A 274 -3.10 13.03 -24.71
C GLY A 274 -3.23 13.51 -23.26
N SER A 275 -4.43 13.87 -22.82
CA SER A 275 -4.69 14.29 -21.43
C SER A 275 -4.42 13.16 -20.45
N ALA A 276 -4.86 11.94 -20.77
CA ALA A 276 -4.62 10.75 -19.94
C ALA A 276 -3.12 10.44 -19.82
N ARG A 277 -2.37 10.52 -20.94
CA ARG A 277 -0.92 10.37 -20.96
C ARG A 277 -0.24 11.39 -20.05
N SER A 278 -0.54 12.68 -20.24
CA SER A 278 0.08 13.75 -19.46
C SER A 278 -0.14 13.58 -17.95
N TYR A 279 -1.35 13.20 -17.55
CA TYR A 279 -1.65 12.95 -16.13
C TYR A 279 -0.94 11.69 -15.62
N ARG A 280 -0.90 10.60 -16.41
CA ARG A 280 -0.20 9.36 -16.03
C ARG A 280 1.31 9.56 -15.92
N ASP A 281 1.90 10.35 -16.82
CA ASP A 281 3.34 10.64 -16.81
C ASP A 281 3.73 11.46 -15.56
N SER A 282 2.84 12.31 -15.04
CA SER A 282 3.07 13.03 -13.78
C SER A 282 3.20 12.09 -12.56
N PHE A 283 2.71 10.85 -12.63
CA PHE A 283 2.90 9.86 -11.56
C PHE A 283 4.31 9.24 -11.57
N ILE A 284 4.98 9.22 -12.72
CA ILE A 284 6.34 8.67 -12.85
C ILE A 284 7.31 9.51 -12.05
N ASP A 285 7.16 10.84 -12.11
CA ASP A 285 7.96 11.76 -11.29
C ASP A 285 7.66 11.66 -9.80
N ALA A 286 6.45 11.22 -9.44
CA ALA A 286 6.04 10.95 -8.06
C ALA A 286 6.36 9.52 -7.57
N SER A 287 6.78 8.60 -8.46
CA SER A 287 7.10 7.19 -8.13
C SER A 287 8.34 7.03 -7.25
N SER A 288 9.06 8.11 -6.98
CA SER A 288 10.09 8.19 -5.95
C SER A 288 9.55 8.14 -4.51
N GLY A 289 8.24 7.98 -4.31
CA GLY A 289 7.59 8.14 -3.01
C GLY A 289 7.59 9.62 -2.57
N PRO A 290 6.88 10.00 -1.51
CA PRO A 290 6.83 11.38 -1.01
C PRO A 290 8.17 11.85 -0.42
N ILE A 291 9.10 10.96 -0.19
CA ILE A 291 10.50 11.31 -0.04
C ILE A 291 11.07 11.31 -1.48
N LYS A 292 11.06 12.48 -2.15
CA LYS A 292 12.02 12.67 -3.24
C LYS A 292 13.36 12.23 -2.65
N SER A 293 13.94 11.17 -3.20
CA SER A 293 15.30 10.83 -2.86
C SER A 293 16.11 12.04 -3.32
N ALA A 294 16.41 12.96 -2.39
CA ALA A 294 17.29 14.09 -2.66
C ALA A 294 18.68 13.61 -3.14
N ASN A 295 18.86 12.29 -3.14
CA ASN A 295 20.12 11.59 -3.40
C ASN A 295 19.93 10.52 -4.46
N SER A 296 19.41 10.87 -5.65
CA SER A 296 19.32 9.96 -6.79
C SER A 296 20.18 10.41 -7.96
N LEU A 297 20.60 9.46 -8.78
CA LEU A 297 21.23 9.70 -10.06
C LEU A 297 20.65 8.79 -11.14
N HIS A 298 20.70 9.25 -12.36
CA HIS A 298 20.29 8.52 -13.56
C HIS A 298 21.52 8.23 -14.40
N VAL A 299 21.69 6.98 -14.82
CA VAL A 299 22.82 6.51 -15.60
C VAL A 299 22.29 5.89 -16.89
N GLU A 300 22.72 6.39 -18.03
CA GLU A 300 22.41 5.77 -19.31
C GLU A 300 23.26 4.50 -19.47
N ILE A 301 22.57 3.35 -19.66
CA ILE A 301 23.22 2.05 -19.85
C ILE A 301 22.71 1.38 -21.13
N PRO A 302 23.58 0.64 -21.85
CA PRO A 302 23.12 -0.17 -22.97
C PRO A 302 22.29 -1.36 -22.48
N ASP A 303 21.34 -1.83 -23.28
CA ASP A 303 20.54 -3.03 -22.98
C ASP A 303 21.32 -4.28 -23.42
N GLU A 304 22.36 -4.62 -22.66
CA GLU A 304 23.24 -5.78 -22.92
C GLU A 304 23.50 -6.59 -21.63
N PRO A 305 23.78 -7.89 -21.79
CA PRO A 305 24.15 -8.73 -20.67
C PRO A 305 25.37 -8.19 -19.91
N GLY A 306 25.20 -7.93 -18.61
CA GLY A 306 26.27 -7.46 -17.73
C GLY A 306 26.35 -5.94 -17.53
N ALA A 307 25.60 -5.11 -18.26
CA ALA A 307 25.63 -3.66 -18.13
C ALA A 307 25.34 -3.22 -16.67
N LEU A 308 24.29 -3.76 -16.05
CA LEU A 308 23.98 -3.54 -14.63
C LEU A 308 25.10 -3.97 -13.69
N ALA A 309 25.71 -5.12 -13.95
CA ALA A 309 26.77 -5.67 -13.10
C ALA A 309 28.00 -4.76 -13.11
N ILE A 310 28.34 -4.17 -14.25
CA ILE A 310 29.46 -3.23 -14.38
C ILE A 310 29.19 -1.98 -13.55
N VAL A 311 28.02 -1.35 -13.68
CA VAL A 311 27.66 -0.16 -12.89
C VAL A 311 27.73 -0.45 -11.40
N MET A 312 27.13 -1.59 -10.93
CA MET A 312 27.16 -1.96 -9.52
C MET A 312 28.59 -2.25 -9.03
N THR A 313 29.45 -2.82 -9.88
CA THR A 313 30.87 -3.07 -9.55
C THR A 313 31.65 -1.77 -9.39
N VAL A 314 31.41 -0.78 -10.25
CA VAL A 314 32.03 0.56 -10.12
C VAL A 314 31.67 1.21 -8.80
N LEU A 315 30.37 1.19 -8.41
CA LEU A 315 29.92 1.75 -7.14
C LEU A 315 30.50 0.98 -5.94
N ALA A 316 30.49 -0.34 -6.00
CA ALA A 316 31.06 -1.20 -4.96
C ALA A 316 32.57 -0.97 -4.77
N SER A 317 33.34 -0.74 -5.84
CA SER A 317 34.78 -0.45 -5.78
C SER A 317 35.10 0.84 -5.00
N ARG A 318 34.13 1.76 -4.93
CA ARG A 318 34.22 3.01 -4.16
C ARG A 318 33.52 2.93 -2.80
N SER A 319 33.11 1.73 -2.37
CA SER A 319 32.36 1.51 -1.11
C SER A 319 31.06 2.32 -1.02
N ILE A 320 30.42 2.61 -2.18
CA ILE A 320 29.15 3.32 -2.25
C ILE A 320 28.02 2.30 -2.10
N ASN A 321 27.22 2.48 -1.06
CA ASN A 321 26.07 1.61 -0.79
C ASN A 321 24.83 2.14 -1.52
N VAL A 322 24.20 1.27 -2.33
CA VAL A 322 22.99 1.58 -3.08
C VAL A 322 21.76 1.31 -2.23
N LYS A 323 20.89 2.30 -2.10
CA LYS A 323 19.63 2.19 -1.36
C LYS A 323 18.55 1.50 -2.19
N ASN A 324 18.44 1.89 -3.46
CA ASN A 324 17.46 1.34 -4.39
C ASN A 324 17.98 1.49 -5.83
N VAL A 325 17.50 0.63 -6.73
CA VAL A 325 17.81 0.68 -8.16
C VAL A 325 16.56 0.37 -8.96
N GLY A 326 16.33 1.14 -10.01
CA GLY A 326 15.21 0.95 -10.93
C GLY A 326 15.62 1.20 -12.37
N ILE A 327 15.14 0.39 -13.30
CA ILE A 327 15.34 0.58 -14.73
C ILE A 327 14.14 1.35 -15.27
N ILE A 328 14.40 2.51 -15.86
CA ILE A 328 13.39 3.29 -16.56
C ILE A 328 13.55 2.99 -18.04
N HIS A 329 12.66 2.18 -18.60
CA HIS A 329 12.67 1.88 -20.03
C HIS A 329 12.09 3.06 -20.83
N ASN A 330 12.91 3.68 -21.65
CA ASN A 330 12.44 4.53 -22.73
C ASN A 330 12.31 3.64 -23.98
N ARG A 331 11.09 3.23 -24.34
CA ARG A 331 10.84 2.30 -25.46
C ARG A 331 11.20 2.87 -26.86
N GLU A 332 11.62 4.12 -26.93
CA GLU A 332 11.95 4.81 -28.19
C GLU A 332 13.45 4.79 -28.51
N PHE A 333 14.31 4.34 -27.58
CA PHE A 333 15.77 4.31 -27.80
C PHE A 333 16.36 2.99 -27.27
N GLU A 334 17.41 2.50 -27.94
CA GLU A 334 18.15 1.27 -27.59
C GLU A 334 18.91 1.35 -26.24
N THR A 335 18.81 2.46 -25.50
CA THR A 335 19.46 2.68 -24.22
C THR A 335 18.41 2.77 -23.11
N GLY A 336 18.67 2.10 -21.98
CA GLY A 336 17.85 2.20 -20.77
C GLY A 336 18.46 3.17 -19.79
N SER A 337 17.64 3.99 -19.11
CA SER A 337 18.09 4.83 -18.02
C SER A 337 17.97 4.06 -16.69
N LEU A 338 19.08 3.91 -15.98
CA LEU A 338 19.16 3.28 -14.67
C LEU A 338 19.09 4.35 -13.59
N ARG A 339 18.00 4.37 -12.82
CA ARG A 339 17.91 5.21 -11.63
C ARG A 339 18.55 4.50 -10.44
N ILE A 340 19.42 5.19 -9.73
CA ILE A 340 20.11 4.71 -8.53
C ILE A 340 19.83 5.68 -7.38
N ASP A 341 19.18 5.20 -6.33
CA ASP A 341 18.96 5.97 -5.10
C ASP A 341 20.06 5.64 -4.08
N LEU A 342 20.66 6.67 -3.48
CA LEU A 342 21.78 6.58 -2.57
C LEU A 342 21.41 7.11 -1.19
N HIS A 343 22.27 6.91 -0.18
CA HIS A 343 21.98 7.28 1.21
C HIS A 343 22.25 8.75 1.53
N SER A 344 23.16 9.41 0.81
CA SER A 344 23.56 10.79 1.08
C SER A 344 23.94 11.54 -0.20
N GLU A 345 23.88 12.87 -0.16
CA GLU A 345 24.35 13.74 -1.24
C GLU A 345 25.84 13.53 -1.55
N ARG A 346 26.64 13.21 -0.52
CA ARG A 346 28.05 12.85 -0.70
C ARG A 346 28.23 11.59 -1.53
N ASP A 347 27.37 10.58 -1.30
CA ASP A 347 27.41 9.34 -2.10
C ASP A 347 27.00 9.58 -3.53
N VAL A 348 26.03 10.49 -3.77
CA VAL A 348 25.62 10.90 -5.13
C VAL A 348 26.78 11.50 -5.89
N GLN A 349 27.49 12.45 -5.28
CA GLN A 349 28.62 13.10 -5.92
C GLN A 349 29.76 12.11 -6.20
N ALA A 350 30.09 11.24 -5.23
CA ALA A 350 31.11 10.21 -5.40
C ALA A 350 30.72 9.17 -6.48
N ALA A 351 29.44 8.78 -6.54
CA ALA A 351 28.92 7.85 -7.54
C ALA A 351 28.96 8.47 -8.94
N LYS A 352 28.56 9.75 -9.07
CA LYS A 352 28.64 10.49 -10.33
C LYS A 352 30.06 10.51 -10.88
N GLU A 353 31.02 10.96 -10.06
CA GLU A 353 32.44 11.01 -10.45
C GLU A 353 32.99 9.65 -10.86
N ALA A 354 32.63 8.59 -10.10
CA ALA A 354 33.09 7.24 -10.38
C ALA A 354 32.52 6.71 -11.72
N LEU A 355 31.25 6.93 -12.00
CA LEU A 355 30.59 6.44 -13.20
C LEU A 355 30.99 7.25 -14.44
N GLU A 356 31.10 8.57 -14.33
CA GLU A 356 31.60 9.43 -15.42
C GLU A 356 33.05 9.09 -15.80
N ALA A 357 33.91 8.77 -14.81
CA ALA A 357 35.27 8.29 -15.06
C ALA A 357 35.34 6.95 -15.83
N HIS A 358 34.25 6.16 -15.83
CA HIS A 358 34.10 4.93 -16.61
C HIS A 358 33.32 5.11 -17.91
N GLY A 359 33.04 6.38 -18.29
CA GLY A 359 32.42 6.73 -19.57
C GLY A 359 30.88 6.68 -19.58
N TYR A 360 30.23 6.61 -18.42
CA TYR A 360 28.78 6.68 -18.35
C TYR A 360 28.27 8.12 -18.34
N GLU A 361 27.15 8.38 -19.02
CA GLU A 361 26.41 9.62 -18.87
C GLU A 361 25.57 9.57 -17.60
N VAL A 362 25.78 10.54 -16.71
CA VAL A 362 25.15 10.58 -15.39
C VAL A 362 24.48 11.93 -15.14
N THR A 363 23.18 11.91 -14.82
CA THR A 363 22.44 13.08 -14.38
C THR A 363 22.00 12.90 -12.92
N VAL A 364 22.10 13.99 -12.13
CA VAL A 364 21.61 14.00 -10.74
C VAL A 364 20.14 14.37 -10.75
N GLY A 365 19.31 13.54 -10.08
CA GLY A 365 17.85 13.67 -10.03
C GLY A 365 17.34 14.45 -8.82
#